data_bce0f9f4c0a2559394159d2a5bfc5786
#
_entry.id   bce0f9f4c0a2559394159d2a5bfc5786
#
_cell.length_a   1.000
_cell.length_b   1.000
_cell.length_c   1.000
_cell.angle_alpha   90.00
_cell.angle_beta   90.00
_cell.angle_gamma   90.00
#
_symmetry.space_group_name_H-M   'P 1'
#
loop_
_entity.id
_entity.type
_entity.pdbx_description
1 polymer ?
#
loop_
_entity_poly.entity_id
_entity_poly.type
_entity_poly.pdbx_seq_one_letter_code
_entity_poly.pdbx_strand_id
1 'polypeptide(L)'
;MGSSLGLKLWLRSRGIGDVRVIVPNPFPEFLGWLPTADEILLYSASREACEEAVRQADLLFCVDFHEPKRIGDAAALFSLVTCPKVLIDHHLHPDEALFDLVISYPEAPAACYLVLELINGLNGESLSGVCAGGSPSGGKGSPSEGERWNNSSAIAQPLAVEGLSTDVATCLYCGLMTDTGNFAFNSNNPVLYEMIAELLRAGINKDVIFDKVFNQYSANRMELMGFCLFRKMQIYKKYHTALITLSAAELRRFGFQKGDTEGFVNLPLQISDVYYSVFMREDSDRIKISFRSQGDRPVNVFAHDYLNGGGHMNAAGGESFNTLETTVKTFEEHFHDYFFK
;
A
#
# COMPACT_ATOMS: atom_id res chain seq x y z
N MET A 1 -2.84 6.21 -2.57
CA MET A 1 -3.01 7.58 -3.13
C MET A 1 -2.58 7.69 -4.59
N GLY A 2 -1.35 7.37 -4.95
CA GLY A 2 -0.88 7.47 -6.34
C GLY A 2 -1.78 6.77 -7.35
N SER A 3 -2.21 5.55 -7.05
CA SER A 3 -3.16 4.76 -7.85
C SER A 3 -4.50 5.46 -8.07
N SER A 4 -5.11 5.97 -7.00
CA SER A 4 -6.42 6.64 -7.07
C SER A 4 -6.35 7.98 -7.81
N LEU A 5 -5.31 8.79 -7.57
CA LEU A 5 -5.12 10.07 -8.26
C LEU A 5 -4.76 9.86 -9.74
N GLY A 6 -3.89 8.89 -10.04
CA GLY A 6 -3.55 8.54 -11.41
C GLY A 6 -4.78 8.08 -12.20
N LEU A 7 -5.60 7.19 -11.63
CA LEU A 7 -6.86 6.76 -12.24
C LEU A 7 -7.84 7.92 -12.44
N LYS A 8 -8.02 8.79 -11.42
CA LYS A 8 -8.86 9.99 -11.52
C LYS A 8 -8.46 10.88 -12.68
N LEU A 9 -7.18 11.22 -12.78
CA LEU A 9 -6.67 12.11 -13.82
C LEU A 9 -6.82 11.49 -15.22
N TRP A 10 -6.57 10.19 -15.32
CA TRP A 10 -6.76 9.49 -16.58
C TRP A 10 -8.24 9.46 -17.01
N LEU A 11 -9.17 9.13 -16.11
CA LEU A 11 -10.60 9.15 -16.39
C LEU A 11 -11.07 10.56 -16.84
N ARG A 12 -10.60 11.60 -16.17
CA ARG A 12 -10.87 12.99 -16.57
C ARG A 12 -10.35 13.31 -17.97
N SER A 13 -9.18 12.81 -18.33
CA SER A 13 -8.64 12.98 -19.70
C SER A 13 -9.48 12.29 -20.79
N ARG A 14 -10.29 11.31 -20.38
CA ARG A 14 -11.26 10.61 -21.25
C ARG A 14 -12.65 11.24 -21.26
N GLY A 15 -12.80 12.43 -20.70
CA GLY A 15 -14.05 13.19 -20.70
C GLY A 15 -15.01 12.88 -19.54
N ILE A 16 -14.60 12.07 -18.57
CA ILE A 16 -15.38 11.83 -17.35
C ILE A 16 -15.10 12.98 -16.37
N GLY A 17 -15.99 13.97 -16.32
CA GLY A 17 -15.74 15.22 -15.62
C GLY A 17 -15.80 15.10 -14.08
N ASP A 18 -16.75 14.35 -13.54
CA ASP A 18 -16.94 14.20 -12.09
C ASP A 18 -16.30 12.91 -11.58
N VAL A 19 -15.01 12.98 -11.27
CA VAL A 19 -14.26 11.89 -10.63
C VAL A 19 -13.74 12.37 -9.29
N ARG A 20 -14.23 11.76 -8.21
CA ARG A 20 -13.90 12.11 -6.84
C ARG A 20 -13.05 11.01 -6.20
N VAL A 21 -12.05 11.39 -5.40
CA VAL A 21 -11.25 10.46 -4.59
C VAL A 21 -11.59 10.67 -3.13
N ILE A 22 -11.90 9.58 -2.44
CA ILE A 22 -12.19 9.56 -1.00
C ILE A 22 -11.10 8.77 -0.30
N VAL A 23 -10.55 9.31 0.78
CA VAL A 23 -9.66 8.57 1.68
C VAL A 23 -10.18 8.63 3.11
N PRO A 24 -9.96 7.58 3.93
CA PRO A 24 -10.51 7.51 5.29
C PRO A 24 -10.01 8.62 6.21
N ASN A 25 -8.72 8.89 6.17
CA ASN A 25 -8.00 9.75 7.11
C ASN A 25 -7.00 10.65 6.38
N PRO A 26 -6.50 11.71 7.03
CA PRO A 26 -5.43 12.52 6.49
C PRO A 26 -4.22 11.66 6.08
N PHE A 27 -3.71 11.93 4.90
CA PHE A 27 -2.51 11.29 4.37
C PHE A 27 -1.25 12.09 4.75
N PRO A 28 -0.03 11.50 4.63
CA PRO A 28 1.22 12.20 4.92
C PRO A 28 1.37 13.49 4.08
N GLU A 29 1.82 14.57 4.71
CA GLU A 29 1.98 15.88 4.05
C GLU A 29 2.91 15.82 2.83
N PHE A 30 3.93 14.95 2.88
CA PHE A 30 4.86 14.76 1.76
C PHE A 30 4.21 14.20 0.49
N LEU A 31 2.92 13.85 0.50
CA LEU A 31 2.15 13.46 -0.69
C LEU A 31 1.20 14.57 -1.17
N GLY A 32 1.09 15.67 -0.44
CA GLY A 32 0.17 16.78 -0.76
C GLY A 32 0.52 17.53 -2.05
N TRP A 33 1.72 17.35 -2.60
CA TRP A 33 2.15 17.94 -3.86
C TRP A 33 1.67 17.16 -5.11
N LEU A 34 1.15 15.95 -4.93
CA LEU A 34 0.64 15.18 -6.07
C LEU A 34 -0.49 15.92 -6.77
N PRO A 35 -0.56 15.87 -8.11
CA PRO A 35 -1.64 16.49 -8.86
C PRO A 35 -3.02 16.16 -8.31
N THR A 36 -3.83 17.16 -8.05
CA THR A 36 -5.19 17.08 -7.49
C THR A 36 -5.31 16.45 -6.09
N ALA A 37 -4.22 16.40 -5.31
CA ALA A 37 -4.27 15.91 -3.93
C ALA A 37 -5.14 16.79 -3.02
N ASP A 38 -5.23 18.09 -3.32
CA ASP A 38 -6.08 19.07 -2.66
C ASP A 38 -7.58 18.86 -2.89
N GLU A 39 -7.96 18.11 -3.93
CA GLU A 39 -9.34 17.75 -4.22
C GLU A 39 -9.81 16.45 -3.53
N ILE A 40 -8.95 15.81 -2.73
CA ILE A 40 -9.29 14.57 -2.04
C ILE A 40 -10.30 14.86 -0.92
N LEU A 41 -11.38 14.10 -0.89
CA LEU A 41 -12.34 14.11 0.20
C LEU A 41 -11.84 13.25 1.36
N LEU A 42 -11.65 13.85 2.53
CA LEU A 42 -11.27 13.15 3.75
C LEU A 42 -12.54 12.75 4.52
N TYR A 43 -12.79 11.44 4.65
CA TYR A 43 -13.97 10.95 5.35
C TYR A 43 -14.03 11.43 6.81
N SER A 44 -12.89 11.42 7.49
CA SER A 44 -12.78 11.92 8.87
C SER A 44 -13.07 13.41 9.06
N ALA A 45 -13.00 14.21 8.00
CA ALA A 45 -13.22 15.66 8.04
C ALA A 45 -14.51 16.11 7.35
N SER A 46 -14.99 15.36 6.36
CA SER A 46 -16.10 15.75 5.48
C SER A 46 -17.02 14.57 5.18
N ARG A 47 -17.53 13.93 6.24
CA ARG A 47 -18.33 12.70 6.15
C ARG A 47 -19.52 12.85 5.20
N GLU A 48 -20.32 13.90 5.36
CA GLU A 48 -21.53 14.15 4.56
C GLU A 48 -21.21 14.29 3.07
N ALA A 49 -20.13 15.01 2.73
CA ALA A 49 -19.69 15.16 1.34
C ALA A 49 -19.24 13.82 0.74
N CYS A 50 -18.57 12.96 1.54
CA CYS A 50 -18.18 11.61 1.09
C CYS A 50 -19.41 10.72 0.88
N GLU A 51 -20.38 10.75 1.79
CA GLU A 51 -21.62 9.98 1.69
C GLU A 51 -22.43 10.41 0.46
N GLU A 52 -22.53 11.71 0.20
CA GLU A 52 -23.22 12.22 -0.99
C GLU A 52 -22.49 11.84 -2.27
N ALA A 53 -21.15 11.92 -2.30
CA ALA A 53 -20.35 11.49 -3.44
C ALA A 53 -20.61 10.02 -3.78
N VAL A 54 -20.72 9.16 -2.78
CA VAL A 54 -20.98 7.72 -2.97
C VAL A 54 -22.40 7.45 -3.45
N ARG A 55 -23.41 8.16 -2.94
CA ARG A 55 -24.81 8.02 -3.40
C ARG A 55 -25.02 8.45 -4.83
N GLN A 56 -24.25 9.44 -5.31
CA GLN A 56 -24.32 9.97 -6.68
C GLN A 56 -23.46 9.20 -7.66
N ALA A 57 -22.63 8.28 -7.21
CA ALA A 57 -21.70 7.58 -8.09
C ALA A 57 -22.43 6.61 -9.03
N ASP A 58 -22.01 6.60 -10.30
CA ASP A 58 -22.42 5.62 -11.32
C ASP A 58 -21.50 4.39 -11.30
N LEU A 59 -20.27 4.54 -10.79
CA LEU A 59 -19.26 3.49 -10.66
C LEU A 59 -18.33 3.80 -9.48
N LEU A 60 -18.03 2.79 -8.69
CA LEU A 60 -17.09 2.89 -7.56
C LEU A 60 -15.84 2.04 -7.83
N PHE A 61 -14.67 2.67 -7.82
CA PHE A 61 -13.39 1.97 -7.79
C PHE A 61 -12.88 1.85 -6.35
N CYS A 62 -12.62 0.64 -5.91
CA CYS A 62 -11.95 0.34 -4.64
C CYS A 62 -10.49 0.02 -4.96
N VAL A 63 -9.58 0.92 -4.58
CA VAL A 63 -8.19 0.88 -5.04
C VAL A 63 -7.27 0.72 -3.83
N ASP A 64 -6.43 -0.33 -3.85
CA ASP A 64 -5.42 -0.61 -2.82
C ASP A 64 -6.01 -1.05 -1.45
N PHE A 65 -7.19 -1.63 -1.48
CA PHE A 65 -7.78 -2.31 -0.32
C PHE A 65 -8.84 -3.31 -0.81
N HIS A 66 -8.89 -4.50 -0.21
CA HIS A 66 -9.71 -5.64 -0.66
C HIS A 66 -10.90 -5.94 0.24
N GLU A 67 -11.02 -5.25 1.37
CA GLU A 67 -12.11 -5.44 2.33
C GLU A 67 -12.44 -4.12 3.05
N PRO A 68 -13.73 -3.86 3.36
CA PRO A 68 -14.17 -2.59 3.96
C PRO A 68 -13.50 -2.27 5.29
N LYS A 69 -13.19 -3.27 6.12
CA LYS A 69 -12.55 -3.04 7.43
C LYS A 69 -11.19 -2.32 7.34
N ARG A 70 -10.50 -2.42 6.20
CA ARG A 70 -9.21 -1.75 5.98
C ARG A 70 -9.30 -0.23 5.88
N ILE A 71 -10.47 0.29 5.56
CA ILE A 71 -10.72 1.73 5.49
C ILE A 71 -11.37 2.29 6.78
N GLY A 72 -11.35 1.50 7.87
CA GLY A 72 -11.82 1.95 9.19
C GLY A 72 -13.26 2.46 9.15
N ASP A 73 -13.52 3.65 9.74
CA ASP A 73 -14.86 4.23 9.81
C ASP A 73 -15.48 4.51 8.44
N ALA A 74 -14.67 4.71 7.39
CA ALA A 74 -15.15 4.88 6.03
C ALA A 74 -15.78 3.60 5.45
N ALA A 75 -15.64 2.44 6.10
CA ALA A 75 -16.36 1.22 5.76
C ALA A 75 -17.88 1.41 5.72
N ALA A 76 -18.41 2.34 6.50
CA ALA A 76 -19.82 2.69 6.48
C ALA A 76 -20.33 3.18 5.11
N LEU A 77 -19.44 3.71 4.26
CA LEU A 77 -19.78 4.11 2.90
C LEU A 77 -20.28 2.95 2.04
N PHE A 78 -19.80 1.72 2.27
CA PHE A 78 -20.22 0.54 1.50
C PHE A 78 -21.71 0.26 1.57
N SER A 79 -22.36 0.59 2.68
CA SER A 79 -23.82 0.44 2.83
C SER A 79 -24.63 1.43 2.00
N LEU A 80 -24.00 2.48 1.49
CA LEU A 80 -24.62 3.54 0.69
C LEU A 80 -24.40 3.33 -0.81
N VAL A 81 -23.52 2.39 -1.20
CA VAL A 81 -23.19 2.13 -2.60
C VAL A 81 -24.32 1.39 -3.28
N THR A 82 -24.86 1.97 -4.35
CA THR A 82 -25.90 1.37 -5.19
C THR A 82 -25.43 1.08 -6.62
N CYS A 83 -24.24 1.57 -6.98
CA CYS A 83 -23.63 1.39 -8.29
C CYS A 83 -22.68 0.16 -8.32
N PRO A 84 -22.26 -0.29 -9.51
CA PRO A 84 -21.23 -1.31 -9.63
C PRO A 84 -19.91 -0.93 -8.93
N LYS A 85 -19.23 -1.93 -8.38
CA LYS A 85 -17.96 -1.82 -7.64
C LYS A 85 -16.87 -2.57 -8.37
N VAL A 86 -15.76 -1.88 -8.64
CA VAL A 86 -14.56 -2.45 -9.25
C VAL A 86 -13.45 -2.47 -8.21
N LEU A 87 -12.88 -3.66 -7.94
CA LEU A 87 -11.68 -3.80 -7.11
C LEU A 87 -10.43 -3.70 -7.98
N ILE A 88 -9.45 -2.87 -7.57
CA ILE A 88 -8.09 -2.87 -8.11
C ILE A 88 -7.13 -3.00 -6.93
N ASP A 89 -6.59 -4.19 -6.71
CA ASP A 89 -5.82 -4.49 -5.50
C ASP A 89 -4.74 -5.55 -5.73
N HIS A 90 -3.73 -5.58 -4.88
CA HIS A 90 -2.65 -6.55 -4.89
C HIS A 90 -2.46 -7.28 -3.55
N HIS A 91 -3.40 -7.12 -2.63
CA HIS A 91 -3.36 -7.84 -1.36
C HIS A 91 -3.89 -9.28 -1.49
N LEU A 92 -3.48 -10.14 -0.55
CA LEU A 92 -3.93 -11.53 -0.49
C LEU A 92 -5.38 -11.62 0.00
N HIS A 93 -6.11 -12.62 -0.52
CA HIS A 93 -7.44 -13.00 -0.05
C HIS A 93 -8.50 -11.89 -0.16
N PRO A 94 -8.75 -11.34 -1.37
CA PRO A 94 -9.84 -10.39 -1.56
C PRO A 94 -11.20 -11.05 -1.29
N ASP A 95 -12.13 -10.29 -0.72
CA ASP A 95 -13.53 -10.69 -0.63
C ASP A 95 -14.23 -10.39 -1.96
N GLU A 96 -14.02 -11.28 -2.94
CA GLU A 96 -14.52 -11.11 -4.31
C GLU A 96 -16.04 -10.96 -4.40
N ALA A 97 -16.78 -11.49 -3.42
CA ALA A 97 -18.25 -11.41 -3.41
C ALA A 97 -18.77 -9.97 -3.20
N LEU A 98 -17.93 -9.07 -2.74
CA LEU A 98 -18.29 -7.65 -2.54
C LEU A 98 -18.23 -6.81 -3.81
N PHE A 99 -17.64 -7.31 -4.89
CA PHE A 99 -17.30 -6.52 -6.08
C PHE A 99 -17.92 -7.12 -7.34
N ASP A 100 -18.31 -6.27 -8.28
CA ASP A 100 -18.89 -6.68 -9.57
C ASP A 100 -17.79 -7.00 -10.60
N LEU A 101 -16.60 -6.38 -10.45
CA LEU A 101 -15.39 -6.69 -11.22
C LEU A 101 -14.18 -6.70 -10.29
N VAL A 102 -13.33 -7.70 -10.43
CA VAL A 102 -12.11 -7.86 -9.61
C VAL A 102 -10.87 -7.87 -10.49
N ILE A 103 -9.99 -6.91 -10.26
CA ILE A 103 -8.64 -6.82 -10.82
C ILE A 103 -7.68 -6.93 -9.63
N SER A 104 -7.40 -8.16 -9.21
CA SER A 104 -6.59 -8.42 -8.01
C SER A 104 -5.51 -9.45 -8.31
N TYR A 105 -4.24 -9.01 -8.16
CA TYR A 105 -3.06 -9.83 -8.43
C TYR A 105 -2.03 -9.61 -7.33
N PRO A 106 -1.89 -10.56 -6.39
CA PRO A 106 -0.94 -10.45 -5.27
C PRO A 106 0.53 -10.36 -5.70
N GLU A 107 0.86 -10.82 -6.91
CA GLU A 107 2.20 -10.73 -7.49
C GLU A 107 2.52 -9.34 -8.03
N ALA A 108 1.51 -8.48 -8.21
CA ALA A 108 1.73 -7.11 -8.65
C ALA A 108 2.51 -6.31 -7.57
N PRO A 109 3.49 -5.50 -7.98
CA PRO A 109 4.32 -4.76 -7.02
C PRO A 109 3.55 -3.68 -6.26
N ALA A 110 2.45 -3.17 -6.83
CA ALA A 110 1.63 -2.11 -6.29
C ALA A 110 0.28 -2.02 -7.00
N ALA A 111 -0.74 -1.44 -6.39
CA ALA A 111 -2.01 -1.13 -7.07
C ALA A 111 -1.81 -0.17 -8.26
N CYS A 112 -0.80 0.71 -8.22
CA CYS A 112 -0.42 1.58 -9.35
C CYS A 112 -0.02 0.80 -10.60
N TYR A 113 0.61 -0.36 -10.44
CA TYR A 113 0.94 -1.27 -11.54
C TYR A 113 -0.34 -1.72 -12.25
N LEU A 114 -1.33 -2.18 -11.49
CA LEU A 114 -2.60 -2.65 -12.03
C LEU A 114 -3.43 -1.53 -12.68
N VAL A 115 -3.37 -0.31 -12.11
CA VAL A 115 -4.00 0.86 -12.74
C VAL A 115 -3.36 1.18 -14.09
N LEU A 116 -2.03 1.09 -14.22
CA LEU A 116 -1.36 1.33 -15.49
C LEU A 116 -1.66 0.23 -16.51
N GLU A 117 -1.72 -1.03 -16.09
CA GLU A 117 -2.17 -2.14 -16.96
C GLU A 117 -3.60 -1.92 -17.45
N LEU A 118 -4.51 -1.50 -16.58
CA LEU A 118 -5.89 -1.16 -16.96
C LEU A 118 -5.93 -0.03 -17.99
N ILE A 119 -5.16 1.04 -17.78
CA ILE A 119 -5.04 2.17 -18.68
C ILE A 119 -4.56 1.72 -20.06
N ASN A 120 -3.51 0.90 -20.12
CA ASN A 120 -2.94 0.38 -21.35
C ASN A 120 -3.94 -0.51 -22.10
N GLY A 121 -4.64 -1.40 -21.38
CA GLY A 121 -5.68 -2.23 -21.96
C GLY A 121 -6.84 -1.46 -22.56
N LEU A 122 -7.30 -0.41 -21.90
CA LEU A 122 -8.39 0.44 -22.37
C LEU A 122 -7.99 1.40 -23.49
N ASN A 123 -6.69 1.66 -23.67
CA ASN A 123 -6.17 2.42 -24.81
C ASN A 123 -6.12 1.62 -26.12
N GLY A 124 -6.54 0.34 -26.12
CA GLY A 124 -6.55 -0.54 -27.27
C GLY A 124 -5.25 -1.29 -27.49
N GLU A 125 -4.33 -1.22 -26.56
CA GLU A 125 -3.13 -2.02 -26.48
C GLU A 125 -3.49 -3.30 -25.73
N SER A 126 -3.54 -4.39 -26.46
CA SER A 126 -4.02 -5.68 -25.98
C SER A 126 -3.38 -6.06 -24.66
N LEU A 127 -4.16 -6.09 -23.59
CA LEU A 127 -3.93 -6.99 -22.46
C LEU A 127 -4.07 -8.41 -23.01
N SER A 128 -3.01 -8.96 -23.57
CA SER A 128 -3.00 -10.34 -24.02
C SER A 128 -3.10 -11.24 -22.77
N GLY A 129 -4.33 -11.47 -22.31
CA GLY A 129 -4.61 -12.47 -21.27
C GLY A 129 -5.67 -12.16 -20.22
N VAL A 130 -6.18 -10.93 -20.08
CA VAL A 130 -7.02 -10.59 -18.91
C VAL A 130 -8.53 -10.53 -19.21
N CYS A 131 -8.99 -10.47 -20.44
CA CYS A 131 -10.40 -10.40 -20.78
C CYS A 131 -10.87 -11.52 -21.73
N ALA A 132 -10.71 -12.78 -21.33
CA ALA A 132 -11.49 -13.88 -21.87
C ALA A 132 -12.31 -14.53 -20.74
N GLY A 133 -13.13 -13.73 -20.07
CA GLY A 133 -14.15 -14.17 -19.17
C GLY A 133 -15.37 -14.62 -19.94
N GLY A 134 -15.43 -15.91 -20.29
CA GLY A 134 -16.66 -16.56 -20.72
C GLY A 134 -17.67 -16.56 -19.58
N SER A 135 -18.96 -16.40 -19.95
CA SER A 135 -20.12 -16.51 -19.06
C SER A 135 -20.04 -17.70 -18.09
N PRO A 136 -20.58 -17.61 -16.88
CA PRO A 136 -20.56 -18.69 -15.91
C PRO A 136 -21.48 -19.81 -16.32
N SER A 137 -20.97 -20.82 -16.99
CA SER A 137 -21.59 -22.13 -17.03
C SER A 137 -20.92 -23.00 -15.98
N GLY A 138 -21.72 -23.45 -14.98
CA GLY A 138 -21.26 -24.16 -13.81
C GLY A 138 -20.38 -25.37 -14.13
N GLY A 139 -19.23 -25.42 -13.47
CA GLY A 139 -18.33 -26.56 -13.45
C GLY A 139 -17.36 -26.40 -12.29
N LYS A 140 -17.59 -27.19 -11.22
CA LYS A 140 -16.63 -27.35 -10.12
C LYS A 140 -15.37 -27.99 -10.67
N GLY A 141 -14.29 -27.23 -10.75
CA GLY A 141 -12.97 -27.72 -11.02
C GLY A 141 -11.97 -26.70 -10.47
N SER A 142 -11.23 -27.08 -9.44
CA SER A 142 -10.09 -26.31 -8.97
C SER A 142 -9.10 -26.07 -10.14
N PRO A 143 -8.53 -24.86 -10.31
CA PRO A 143 -7.52 -24.63 -11.32
C PRO A 143 -6.29 -25.48 -11.00
N SER A 144 -5.86 -26.32 -11.95
CA SER A 144 -4.62 -27.06 -11.87
C SER A 144 -3.43 -26.07 -11.89
N GLU A 145 -2.37 -26.41 -11.16
CA GLU A 145 -1.12 -25.62 -10.97
C GLU A 145 -0.32 -25.34 -12.26
N GLY A 146 -0.93 -25.26 -13.42
CA GLY A 146 -0.27 -25.16 -14.73
C GLY A 146 -0.57 -23.90 -15.54
N GLU A 147 -1.54 -23.08 -15.15
CA GLU A 147 -1.89 -21.85 -15.91
C GLU A 147 -1.39 -20.58 -15.23
N ARG A 148 -0.19 -20.62 -14.70
CA ARG A 148 0.58 -19.42 -14.32
C ARG A 148 1.06 -18.73 -15.58
N TRP A 149 0.86 -17.44 -15.64
CA TRP A 149 1.41 -16.47 -16.59
C TRP A 149 2.67 -16.96 -17.32
N ASN A 150 2.50 -17.64 -18.44
CA ASN A 150 3.59 -17.99 -19.34
C ASN A 150 3.63 -16.98 -20.48
N ASN A 151 3.93 -15.71 -20.12
CA ASN A 151 4.14 -14.64 -21.10
C ASN A 151 5.64 -14.54 -21.46
N SER A 152 6.22 -15.64 -21.93
CA SER A 152 7.59 -15.66 -22.42
C SER A 152 7.72 -15.56 -23.95
N SER A 153 6.78 -14.88 -24.63
CA SER A 153 6.96 -14.70 -26.08
C SER A 153 6.12 -13.61 -26.74
N ALA A 154 6.03 -12.44 -26.12
CA ALA A 154 5.73 -11.23 -26.88
C ALA A 154 6.51 -10.08 -26.23
N ILE A 155 7.74 -9.88 -26.67
CA ILE A 155 8.39 -8.58 -26.54
C ILE A 155 7.56 -7.67 -27.46
N ALA A 156 6.47 -7.12 -26.89
CA ALA A 156 5.77 -6.03 -27.51
C ALA A 156 6.78 -4.88 -27.66
N GLN A 157 6.86 -4.32 -28.84
CA GLN A 157 7.69 -3.13 -29.07
C GLN A 157 7.31 -2.07 -28.04
N PRO A 158 8.26 -1.25 -27.55
CA PRO A 158 7.97 -0.24 -26.55
C PRO A 158 6.92 0.72 -27.12
N LEU A 159 5.71 0.57 -26.64
CA LEU A 159 4.56 1.37 -27.06
C LEU A 159 4.72 2.76 -26.45
N ALA A 160 4.75 3.77 -27.30
CA ALA A 160 4.50 5.13 -26.84
C ALA A 160 3.00 5.17 -26.49
N VAL A 161 2.66 5.23 -25.19
CA VAL A 161 1.27 5.42 -24.77
C VAL A 161 0.84 6.80 -25.20
N GLU A 162 0.25 6.89 -26.39
CA GLU A 162 -0.44 8.11 -26.81
C GLU A 162 -1.54 8.40 -25.78
N GLY A 163 -1.34 9.44 -24.97
CA GLY A 163 -2.37 9.93 -24.05
C GLY A 163 -2.08 9.77 -22.55
N LEU A 164 -0.90 9.29 -22.13
CA LEU A 164 -0.52 9.33 -20.70
C LEU A 164 0.04 10.72 -20.38
N SER A 165 -0.72 11.54 -19.64
CA SER A 165 -0.22 12.85 -19.22
C SER A 165 0.89 12.72 -18.15
N THR A 166 1.77 13.72 -18.10
CA THR A 166 2.81 13.79 -17.05
C THR A 166 2.23 13.72 -15.63
N ASP A 167 1.03 14.27 -15.41
CA ASP A 167 0.36 14.24 -14.10
C ASP A 167 -0.10 12.83 -13.73
N VAL A 168 -0.70 12.09 -14.65
CA VAL A 168 -1.06 10.68 -14.46
C VAL A 168 0.20 9.86 -14.15
N ALA A 169 1.21 10.01 -15.00
CA ALA A 169 2.48 9.30 -14.84
C ALA A 169 3.19 9.62 -13.51
N THR A 170 3.14 10.89 -13.07
CA THR A 170 3.69 11.33 -11.78
C THR A 170 3.01 10.62 -10.61
N CYS A 171 1.67 10.56 -10.60
CA CYS A 171 0.91 9.88 -9.57
C CYS A 171 1.22 8.38 -9.53
N LEU A 172 1.20 7.71 -10.69
CA LEU A 172 1.46 6.27 -10.78
C LEU A 172 2.90 5.93 -10.40
N TYR A 173 3.89 6.70 -10.88
CA TYR A 173 5.29 6.50 -10.50
C TYR A 173 5.52 6.68 -9.01
N CYS A 174 4.94 7.73 -8.41
CA CYS A 174 5.04 7.96 -6.97
C CYS A 174 4.49 6.78 -6.16
N GLY A 175 3.35 6.22 -6.56
CA GLY A 175 2.79 5.05 -5.89
C GLY A 175 3.62 3.78 -6.08
N LEU A 176 4.12 3.50 -7.29
CA LEU A 176 5.04 2.39 -7.54
C LEU A 176 6.30 2.50 -6.68
N MET A 177 6.91 3.69 -6.65
CA MET A 177 8.13 3.97 -5.90
C MET A 177 7.93 3.81 -4.38
N THR A 178 6.82 4.30 -3.84
CA THR A 178 6.56 4.24 -2.39
C THR A 178 6.23 2.83 -1.92
N ASP A 179 5.44 2.08 -2.67
CA ASP A 179 4.99 0.74 -2.28
C ASP A 179 6.10 -0.31 -2.41
N THR A 180 6.97 -0.16 -3.40
CA THR A 180 8.14 -1.02 -3.60
C THR A 180 9.36 -0.61 -2.76
N GLY A 181 9.24 0.43 -1.93
CA GLY A 181 10.37 0.96 -1.17
C GLY A 181 11.51 1.43 -2.07
N ASN A 182 11.21 2.27 -3.05
CA ASN A 182 12.12 2.72 -4.09
C ASN A 182 12.70 1.56 -4.91
N PHE A 183 11.83 0.63 -5.31
CA PHE A 183 12.18 -0.56 -6.12
C PHE A 183 13.13 -1.53 -5.42
N ALA A 184 13.16 -1.52 -4.09
CA ALA A 184 13.95 -2.47 -3.29
C ALA A 184 13.19 -3.78 -3.01
N PHE A 185 11.86 -3.77 -3.07
CA PHE A 185 11.01 -4.91 -2.73
C PHE A 185 10.01 -5.21 -3.85
N ASN A 186 9.68 -6.49 -4.04
CA ASN A 186 8.68 -6.96 -5.00
C ASN A 186 8.84 -6.34 -6.42
N SER A 187 10.07 -6.14 -6.86
CA SER A 187 10.41 -5.38 -8.07
C SER A 187 11.27 -6.15 -9.08
N ASN A 188 11.30 -7.49 -9.00
CA ASN A 188 12.11 -8.33 -9.92
C ASN A 188 11.41 -8.64 -11.25
N ASN A 189 10.19 -8.12 -11.47
CA ASN A 189 9.48 -8.30 -12.73
C ASN A 189 10.01 -7.33 -13.81
N PRO A 190 10.54 -7.79 -14.94
CA PRO A 190 11.01 -6.91 -16.03
C PRO A 190 9.94 -5.96 -16.55
N VAL A 191 8.67 -6.39 -16.62
CA VAL A 191 7.55 -5.58 -17.09
C VAL A 191 7.37 -4.31 -16.24
N LEU A 192 7.65 -4.37 -14.95
CA LEU A 192 7.65 -3.18 -14.09
C LEU A 192 8.61 -2.10 -14.61
N TYR A 193 9.79 -2.50 -15.05
CA TYR A 193 10.80 -1.54 -15.56
C TYR A 193 10.45 -1.01 -16.94
N GLU A 194 9.78 -1.81 -17.77
CA GLU A 194 9.20 -1.35 -19.03
C GLU A 194 8.12 -0.29 -18.78
N MET A 195 7.24 -0.52 -17.82
CA MET A 195 6.25 0.46 -17.36
C MET A 195 6.89 1.74 -16.80
N ILE A 196 7.96 1.60 -16.01
CA ILE A 196 8.73 2.76 -15.51
C ILE A 196 9.31 3.56 -16.68
N ALA A 197 9.87 2.89 -17.69
CA ALA A 197 10.37 3.56 -18.88
C ALA A 197 9.27 4.30 -19.64
N GLU A 198 8.06 3.75 -19.67
CA GLU A 198 6.86 4.39 -20.22
C GLU A 198 6.48 5.65 -19.46
N LEU A 199 6.41 5.58 -18.12
CA LEU A 199 6.14 6.73 -17.28
C LEU A 199 7.21 7.83 -17.47
N LEU A 200 8.48 7.46 -17.64
CA LEU A 200 9.56 8.41 -17.95
C LEU A 200 9.36 9.06 -19.33
N ARG A 201 8.91 8.32 -20.34
CA ARG A 201 8.58 8.88 -21.66
C ARG A 201 7.40 9.85 -21.61
N ALA A 202 6.47 9.68 -20.66
CA ALA A 202 5.39 10.63 -20.39
C ALA A 202 5.90 11.95 -19.77
N GLY A 203 7.20 12.10 -19.55
CA GLY A 203 7.86 13.35 -19.17
C GLY A 203 7.99 13.60 -17.68
N ILE A 204 7.84 12.58 -16.84
CA ILE A 204 8.09 12.74 -15.40
C ILE A 204 9.57 12.99 -15.10
N ASN A 205 9.83 13.71 -14.02
CA ASN A 205 11.17 13.81 -13.44
C ASN A 205 11.23 12.98 -12.15
N LYS A 206 11.75 11.75 -12.27
CA LYS A 206 11.82 10.80 -11.15
C LYS A 206 12.67 11.30 -9.98
N ASP A 207 13.69 12.13 -10.26
CA ASP A 207 14.57 12.66 -9.22
C ASP A 207 13.83 13.69 -8.36
N VAL A 208 13.01 14.55 -9.00
CA VAL A 208 12.13 15.48 -8.30
C VAL A 208 11.07 14.75 -7.48
N ILE A 209 10.51 13.65 -8.02
CA ILE A 209 9.55 12.83 -7.28
C ILE A 209 10.22 12.20 -6.06
N PHE A 210 11.41 11.62 -6.24
CA PHE A 210 12.21 11.05 -5.16
C PHE A 210 12.51 12.08 -4.06
N ASP A 211 12.96 13.26 -4.44
CA ASP A 211 13.28 14.34 -3.49
C ASP A 211 12.05 14.76 -2.68
N LYS A 212 10.88 14.85 -3.33
CA LYS A 212 9.63 15.21 -2.66
C LYS A 212 9.11 14.14 -1.69
N VAL A 213 9.45 12.87 -1.90
CA VAL A 213 9.01 11.76 -1.04
C VAL A 213 10.03 11.42 0.04
N PHE A 214 11.32 11.37 -0.31
CA PHE A 214 12.35 10.83 0.58
C PHE A 214 13.31 11.87 1.15
N ASN A 215 13.39 13.08 0.58
CA ASN A 215 14.32 14.12 1.00
C ASN A 215 13.64 15.36 1.63
N GLN A 216 12.39 15.21 2.10
CA GLN A 216 11.64 16.28 2.77
C GLN A 216 11.50 16.07 4.28
N TYR A 217 12.42 15.30 4.86
CA TYR A 217 12.36 14.99 6.28
C TYR A 217 12.76 16.19 7.16
N SER A 218 11.98 16.42 8.19
CA SER A 218 12.30 17.45 9.19
C SER A 218 13.54 17.08 10.03
N ALA A 219 14.20 18.08 10.61
CA ALA A 219 15.27 17.85 11.57
C ALA A 219 14.77 16.99 12.75
N ASN A 220 13.56 17.25 13.25
CA ASN A 220 12.94 16.49 14.34
C ASN A 220 12.80 15.00 14.00
N ARG A 221 12.38 14.69 12.77
CA ARG A 221 12.32 13.30 12.29
C ARG A 221 13.70 12.65 12.29
N MET A 222 14.74 13.34 11.83
CA MET A 222 16.10 12.82 11.80
C MET A 222 16.67 12.60 13.21
N GLU A 223 16.40 13.51 14.14
CA GLU A 223 16.75 13.36 15.54
C GLU A 223 16.01 12.17 16.20
N LEU A 224 14.71 12.04 15.94
CA LEU A 224 13.90 10.91 16.41
C LEU A 224 14.43 9.58 15.86
N MET A 225 14.80 9.54 14.57
CA MET A 225 15.41 8.36 13.95
C MET A 225 16.73 7.99 14.62
N GLY A 226 17.62 8.96 14.83
CA GLY A 226 18.87 8.78 15.55
C GLY A 226 18.65 8.25 16.96
N PHE A 227 17.67 8.80 17.69
CA PHE A 227 17.27 8.33 19.01
C PHE A 227 16.76 6.88 18.98
N CYS A 228 15.90 6.53 18.01
CA CYS A 228 15.42 5.17 17.82
C CYS A 228 16.56 4.18 17.64
N LEU A 229 17.49 4.46 16.73
CA LEU A 229 18.60 3.55 16.42
C LEU A 229 19.61 3.42 17.56
N PHE A 230 19.95 4.53 18.21
CA PHE A 230 21.01 4.54 19.21
C PHE A 230 20.52 4.19 20.61
N ARG A 231 19.31 4.60 21.01
CA ARG A 231 18.81 4.45 22.38
C ARG A 231 17.72 3.42 22.55
N LYS A 232 16.91 3.18 21.51
CA LYS A 232 15.68 2.39 21.63
C LYS A 232 15.77 1.03 20.95
N MET A 233 16.64 0.86 19.97
CA MET A 233 16.78 -0.40 19.26
C MET A 233 17.41 -1.45 20.18
N GLN A 234 16.67 -2.53 20.41
CA GLN A 234 17.13 -3.73 21.13
C GLN A 234 17.30 -4.86 20.11
N ILE A 235 18.42 -5.56 20.16
CA ILE A 235 18.72 -6.68 19.25
C ILE A 235 18.73 -7.97 20.06
N TYR A 236 17.80 -8.84 19.76
CA TYR A 236 17.69 -10.20 20.31
C TYR A 236 18.49 -11.15 19.40
N LYS A 237 19.81 -11.19 19.57
CA LYS A 237 20.73 -11.95 18.68
C LYS A 237 20.31 -13.41 18.50
N LYS A 238 19.89 -14.09 19.58
CA LYS A 238 19.44 -15.49 19.53
C LYS A 238 18.26 -15.69 18.59
N TYR A 239 17.44 -14.67 18.39
CA TYR A 239 16.19 -14.71 17.63
C TYR A 239 16.25 -13.87 16.36
N HIS A 240 17.44 -13.40 15.97
CA HIS A 240 17.61 -12.58 14.75
C HIS A 240 16.58 -11.45 14.63
N THR A 241 16.21 -10.87 15.76
CA THR A 241 15.09 -9.91 15.86
C THR A 241 15.56 -8.60 16.43
N ALA A 242 15.10 -7.50 15.87
CA ALA A 242 15.24 -6.16 16.45
C ALA A 242 13.88 -5.59 16.85
N LEU A 243 13.82 -4.95 18.00
CA LEU A 243 12.65 -4.25 18.51
C LEU A 243 13.01 -2.78 18.77
N ILE A 244 12.18 -1.86 18.28
CA ILE A 244 12.23 -0.45 18.59
C ILE A 244 10.90 -0.06 19.24
N THR A 245 10.96 0.63 20.39
CA THR A 245 9.77 1.10 21.09
C THR A 245 9.82 2.60 21.31
N LEU A 246 8.72 3.30 21.10
CA LEU A 246 8.55 4.72 21.36
C LEU A 246 7.32 4.98 22.24
N SER A 247 7.54 5.62 23.38
CA SER A 247 6.45 6.11 24.23
C SER A 247 5.86 7.44 23.71
N ALA A 248 4.64 7.74 24.09
CA ALA A 248 4.00 9.04 23.80
C ALA A 248 4.80 10.23 24.33
N ALA A 249 5.50 10.07 25.45
CA ALA A 249 6.36 11.11 26.01
C ALA A 249 7.59 11.36 25.12
N GLU A 250 8.21 10.30 24.60
CA GLU A 250 9.34 10.41 23.67
C GLU A 250 8.92 11.04 22.35
N LEU A 251 7.77 10.66 21.81
CA LEU A 251 7.20 11.27 20.60
C LEU A 251 7.00 12.77 20.78
N ARG A 252 6.39 13.20 21.89
CA ARG A 252 6.21 14.64 22.20
C ARG A 252 7.55 15.37 22.35
N ARG A 253 8.56 14.74 22.96
CA ARG A 253 9.89 15.34 23.11
C ARG A 253 10.53 15.72 21.78
N PHE A 254 10.34 14.92 20.75
CA PHE A 254 10.89 15.16 19.42
C PHE A 254 9.92 15.92 18.49
N GLY A 255 8.80 16.43 19.00
CA GLY A 255 7.82 17.14 18.18
C GLY A 255 7.24 16.31 17.04
N PHE A 256 7.01 15.01 17.33
CA PHE A 256 6.51 14.03 16.35
C PHE A 256 5.31 14.55 15.56
N GLN A 257 5.38 14.41 14.26
CA GLN A 257 4.28 14.60 13.33
C GLN A 257 3.88 13.26 12.70
N LYS A 258 2.61 13.14 12.30
CA LYS A 258 2.11 11.94 11.63
C LYS A 258 2.92 11.70 10.35
N GLY A 259 3.53 10.52 10.24
CA GLY A 259 4.43 10.17 9.14
C GLY A 259 5.90 10.12 9.53
N ASP A 260 6.34 10.79 10.60
CA ASP A 260 7.76 10.85 10.98
C ASP A 260 8.40 9.49 11.30
N THR A 261 7.62 8.48 11.64
CA THR A 261 8.12 7.14 11.92
C THR A 261 7.97 6.17 10.74
N GLU A 262 7.50 6.65 9.59
CA GLU A 262 7.39 5.81 8.39
C GLU A 262 8.77 5.31 7.96
N GLY A 263 8.88 4.00 7.71
CA GLY A 263 10.13 3.36 7.32
C GLY A 263 11.09 2.99 8.46
N PHE A 264 10.90 3.48 9.69
CA PHE A 264 11.81 3.17 10.80
C PHE A 264 11.92 1.67 11.09
N VAL A 265 10.82 0.95 10.93
CA VAL A 265 10.79 -0.51 11.08
C VAL A 265 11.68 -1.25 10.09
N ASN A 266 12.02 -0.64 8.94
CA ASN A 266 12.89 -1.28 7.94
C ASN A 266 14.37 -1.14 8.28
N LEU A 267 14.76 -0.14 9.07
CA LEU A 267 16.17 0.18 9.32
C LEU A 267 16.95 -0.97 9.97
N PRO A 268 16.42 -1.68 10.99
CA PRO A 268 17.15 -2.80 11.59
C PRO A 268 17.42 -3.97 10.66
N LEU A 269 16.62 -4.15 9.60
CA LEU A 269 16.84 -5.20 8.59
C LEU A 269 18.09 -4.99 7.73
N GLN A 270 18.75 -3.84 7.85
CA GLN A 270 20.07 -3.61 7.24
C GLN A 270 21.21 -4.27 8.02
N ILE A 271 20.94 -4.79 9.21
CA ILE A 271 21.89 -5.56 9.99
C ILE A 271 21.87 -7.00 9.48
N SER A 272 23.02 -7.53 9.06
CA SER A 272 23.13 -8.83 8.38
C SER A 272 22.49 -10.01 9.13
N ASP A 273 22.48 -9.96 10.46
CA ASP A 273 21.97 -11.04 11.31
C ASP A 273 20.57 -10.76 11.87
N VAL A 274 19.88 -9.72 11.36
CA VAL A 274 18.50 -9.37 11.77
C VAL A 274 17.55 -9.72 10.64
N TYR A 275 16.67 -10.67 10.88
CA TYR A 275 15.66 -11.14 9.91
C TYR A 275 14.26 -10.66 10.22
N TYR A 276 14.02 -10.24 11.46
CA TYR A 276 12.74 -9.68 11.91
C TYR A 276 12.96 -8.32 12.55
N SER A 277 12.11 -7.39 12.21
CA SER A 277 12.10 -6.06 12.80
C SER A 277 10.71 -5.69 13.26
N VAL A 278 10.60 -5.20 14.47
CA VAL A 278 9.36 -4.78 15.11
C VAL A 278 9.50 -3.35 15.61
N PHE A 279 8.51 -2.55 15.30
CA PHE A 279 8.43 -1.17 15.75
C PHE A 279 7.10 -0.96 16.47
N MET A 280 7.15 -0.55 17.74
CA MET A 280 5.98 -0.27 18.57
C MET A 280 5.94 1.20 18.93
N ARG A 281 4.82 1.84 18.71
CA ARG A 281 4.60 3.25 19.01
C ARG A 281 3.34 3.43 19.83
N GLU A 282 3.46 4.17 20.93
CA GLU A 282 2.33 4.54 21.76
C GLU A 282 1.61 5.76 21.15
N ASP A 283 0.46 5.52 20.54
CA ASP A 283 -0.48 6.55 20.09
C ASP A 283 -1.41 6.94 21.27
N SER A 284 -2.35 7.85 21.05
CA SER A 284 -3.21 8.37 22.12
C SER A 284 -4.17 7.33 22.71
N ASP A 285 -4.55 6.33 21.95
CA ASP A 285 -5.59 5.35 22.26
C ASP A 285 -5.13 3.89 22.18
N ARG A 286 -3.93 3.63 21.63
CA ARG A 286 -3.40 2.28 21.40
C ARG A 286 -1.89 2.29 21.17
N ILE A 287 -1.31 1.10 21.21
CA ILE A 287 0.04 0.85 20.69
C ILE A 287 -0.10 0.42 19.23
N LYS A 288 0.44 1.21 18.32
CA LYS A 288 0.57 0.83 16.92
C LYS A 288 1.84 0.00 16.73
N ILE A 289 1.70 -1.14 16.06
CA ILE A 289 2.79 -2.09 15.87
C ILE A 289 3.02 -2.29 14.38
N SER A 290 4.29 -2.29 13.97
CA SER A 290 4.69 -2.60 12.61
C SER A 290 5.69 -3.74 12.63
N PHE A 291 5.50 -4.70 11.74
CA PHE A 291 6.38 -5.85 11.56
C PHE A 291 6.98 -5.85 10.18
N ARG A 292 8.24 -6.22 10.10
CA ARG A 292 8.94 -6.52 8.85
C ARG A 292 9.80 -7.78 9.00
N SER A 293 9.96 -8.50 7.91
CA SER A 293 10.85 -9.65 7.86
C SER A 293 11.52 -9.79 6.50
N GLN A 294 12.49 -10.69 6.40
CA GLN A 294 13.21 -11.00 5.17
C GLN A 294 13.03 -12.46 4.79
N GLY A 295 12.99 -12.75 3.47
CA GLY A 295 12.82 -14.10 2.95
C GLY A 295 11.48 -14.74 3.31
N ASP A 296 11.43 -16.06 3.42
CA ASP A 296 10.23 -16.83 3.72
C ASP A 296 9.91 -16.86 5.23
N ARG A 297 9.66 -15.68 5.80
CA ARG A 297 9.39 -15.50 7.24
C ARG A 297 8.12 -14.70 7.47
N PRO A 298 6.94 -15.35 7.46
CA PRO A 298 5.66 -14.66 7.53
C PRO A 298 5.45 -14.03 8.92
N VAL A 299 5.29 -12.70 8.96
CA VAL A 299 4.94 -11.94 10.18
C VAL A 299 3.46 -11.56 10.23
N ASN A 300 2.74 -11.67 9.13
CA ASN A 300 1.32 -11.34 9.05
C ASN A 300 0.45 -12.28 9.87
N VAL A 301 0.80 -13.56 9.91
CA VAL A 301 0.06 -14.57 10.70
C VAL A 301 0.20 -14.27 12.19
N PHE A 302 1.41 -13.98 12.66
CA PHE A 302 1.65 -13.58 14.05
C PHE A 302 0.89 -12.29 14.41
N ALA A 303 0.92 -11.28 13.53
CA ALA A 303 0.18 -10.03 13.75
C ALA A 303 -1.34 -10.28 13.87
N HIS A 304 -1.88 -11.18 13.05
CA HIS A 304 -3.29 -11.57 13.09
C HIS A 304 -3.64 -12.29 14.40
N ASP A 305 -2.85 -13.29 14.78
CA ASP A 305 -3.19 -14.21 15.89
C ASP A 305 -3.05 -13.56 17.27
N TYR A 306 -2.11 -12.62 17.43
CA TYR A 306 -1.76 -12.06 18.74
C TYR A 306 -1.98 -10.56 18.90
N LEU A 307 -2.10 -9.79 17.81
CA LEU A 307 -2.02 -8.33 17.88
C LEU A 307 -3.04 -7.59 17.01
N ASN A 308 -4.23 -8.19 16.81
CA ASN A 308 -5.34 -7.59 16.06
C ASN A 308 -4.92 -6.98 14.72
N GLY A 309 -4.05 -7.70 13.99
CA GLY A 309 -3.39 -7.17 12.83
C GLY A 309 -3.50 -8.02 11.58
N GLY A 310 -2.61 -7.76 10.63
CA GLY A 310 -2.51 -8.47 9.35
C GLY A 310 -1.64 -7.72 8.36
N GLY A 311 -1.62 -8.16 7.12
CA GLY A 311 -0.83 -7.55 6.06
C GLY A 311 -0.20 -8.57 5.14
N HIS A 312 0.85 -8.16 4.44
CA HIS A 312 1.65 -9.04 3.60
C HIS A 312 2.59 -9.94 4.43
N MET A 313 3.05 -11.02 3.83
CA MET A 313 3.93 -12.00 4.47
C MET A 313 5.11 -11.33 5.22
N ASN A 314 5.80 -10.41 4.59
CA ASN A 314 6.97 -9.73 5.15
C ASN A 314 6.70 -8.30 5.66
N ALA A 315 5.46 -7.82 5.59
CA ALA A 315 5.08 -6.46 5.98
C ALA A 315 3.68 -6.45 6.60
N ALA A 316 3.61 -6.54 7.91
CA ALA A 316 2.35 -6.58 8.65
C ALA A 316 2.25 -5.43 9.64
N GLY A 317 1.02 -5.12 10.04
CA GLY A 317 0.71 -4.21 11.12
C GLY A 317 -0.14 -4.88 12.18
N GLY A 318 -0.16 -4.29 13.37
CA GLY A 318 -1.02 -4.73 14.47
C GLY A 318 -1.28 -3.59 15.45
N GLU A 319 -2.16 -3.83 16.39
CA GLU A 319 -2.46 -2.88 17.46
C GLU A 319 -2.72 -3.58 18.79
N SER A 320 -2.41 -2.88 19.86
CA SER A 320 -2.70 -3.33 21.22
C SER A 320 -3.30 -2.19 22.03
N PHE A 321 -4.32 -2.49 22.81
CA PHE A 321 -4.98 -1.55 23.72
C PHE A 321 -4.45 -1.62 25.16
N ASN A 322 -3.37 -2.35 25.35
CA ASN A 322 -2.63 -2.43 26.61
C ASN A 322 -1.57 -1.32 26.69
N THR A 323 -0.85 -1.25 27.82
CA THR A 323 0.32 -0.37 27.94
C THR A 323 1.45 -0.83 27.03
N LEU A 324 2.38 0.07 26.69
CA LEU A 324 3.56 -0.26 25.88
C LEU A 324 4.38 -1.39 26.53
N GLU A 325 4.57 -1.34 27.85
CA GLU A 325 5.30 -2.35 28.62
C GLU A 325 4.63 -3.74 28.52
N THR A 326 3.31 -3.80 28.74
CA THR A 326 2.54 -5.05 28.62
C THR A 326 2.59 -5.59 27.19
N THR A 327 2.50 -4.72 26.19
CA THR A 327 2.54 -5.11 24.76
C THR A 327 3.91 -5.70 24.40
N VAL A 328 5.00 -5.09 24.87
CA VAL A 328 6.37 -5.62 24.67
C VAL A 328 6.50 -6.99 25.34
N LYS A 329 6.01 -7.16 26.57
CA LYS A 329 6.05 -8.44 27.27
C LYS A 329 5.28 -9.53 26.53
N THR A 330 4.06 -9.24 26.07
CA THR A 330 3.26 -10.17 25.26
C THR A 330 3.99 -10.56 23.97
N PHE A 331 4.63 -9.58 23.32
CA PHE A 331 5.46 -9.85 22.15
C PHE A 331 6.63 -10.78 22.47
N GLU A 332 7.39 -10.50 23.51
CA GLU A 332 8.55 -11.31 23.92
C GLU A 332 8.16 -12.74 24.29
N GLU A 333 7.04 -12.93 24.98
CA GLU A 333 6.55 -14.26 25.41
C GLU A 333 6.09 -15.12 24.23
N HIS A 334 5.46 -14.52 23.22
CA HIS A 334 4.83 -15.28 22.14
C HIS A 334 5.63 -15.31 20.84
N PHE A 335 6.32 -14.23 20.48
CA PHE A 335 7.02 -14.14 19.20
C PHE A 335 8.15 -15.17 19.08
N HIS A 336 8.95 -15.30 20.14
CA HIS A 336 10.06 -16.24 20.15
C HIS A 336 9.59 -17.68 20.09
N ASP A 337 8.52 -18.00 20.80
CA ASP A 337 7.93 -19.33 20.80
C ASP A 337 7.26 -19.68 19.48
N TYR A 338 6.75 -18.69 18.79
CA TYR A 338 6.06 -18.87 17.50
C TYR A 338 7.03 -19.18 16.35
N PHE A 339 8.16 -18.47 16.26
CA PHE A 339 9.07 -18.56 15.12
C PHE A 339 10.30 -19.44 15.38
N PHE A 340 10.61 -19.82 16.61
CA PHE A 340 11.87 -20.50 16.95
C PHE A 340 11.66 -21.79 17.77
N LYS A 341 10.48 -22.36 17.71
CA LYS A 341 10.21 -23.76 18.17
C LYS A 341 10.71 -24.75 17.10
#